data_025fcfacaed5517eb6c3e560da87b63e
#
_entry.id   025fcfacaed5517eb6c3e560da87b63e
#
_cell.length_a   1.000
_cell.length_b   1.000
_cell.length_c   1.000
_cell.angle_alpha   90.00
_cell.angle_beta   90.00
_cell.angle_gamma   90.00
#
_symmetry.space_group_name_H-M   'P 1'
#
loop_
_entity.id
_entity.type
_entity.pdbx_description
1 polymer ?
#
loop_
_entity_poly.entity_id
_entity_poly.type
_entity_poly.pdbx_seq_one_letter_code
_entity_poly.pdbx_strand_id
1 'polypeptide(L)'
;MRKTIFFLLFAVIVTSCSTVLLTGRKQLLLVNDSEVLASSFQSYKQFIDSVPASKDKINTALVKKVGAKLSKVVEDYLNANGRSADAATYAWEFNLVKDTTMNAFCMPGGKVVVYEGIWPVTNNEVGLAVVLGHEIAHAVAKHSNERMSQQMLVQYGASITDMLTSKKSTVARSTISTIYGLGSQYGVILPYSRLNESEADKLGLIFLAMAGYDPNEAINFWGRMAASSTSKPIEFMSTHPSDETRIAQLKAYLPEAMKYYKK
;
A
#
# COMPACT_ATOMS: atom_id res chain seq x y z
N MET A 1 -13.42 -19.78 -32.99
CA MET A 1 -12.97 -18.47 -32.56
C MET A 1 -13.51 -18.03 -31.18
N ARG A 2 -14.85 -17.99 -30.90
CA ARG A 2 -15.37 -17.56 -29.55
C ARG A 2 -14.89 -18.46 -28.39
N LYS A 3 -14.82 -19.78 -28.57
CA LYS A 3 -14.34 -20.72 -27.54
C LYS A 3 -12.82 -20.60 -27.28
N THR A 4 -12.02 -20.36 -28.32
CA THR A 4 -10.57 -20.14 -28.22
C THR A 4 -10.22 -18.84 -27.51
N ILE A 5 -10.97 -17.76 -27.74
CA ILE A 5 -10.79 -16.49 -27.04
C ILE A 5 -11.13 -16.63 -25.55
N PHE A 6 -12.20 -17.37 -25.23
CA PHE A 6 -12.59 -17.63 -23.83
C PHE A 6 -11.53 -18.47 -23.09
N PHE A 7 -10.93 -19.43 -23.75
CA PHE A 7 -9.85 -20.28 -23.19
C PHE A 7 -8.55 -19.48 -22.98
N LEU A 8 -8.20 -18.58 -23.90
CA LEU A 8 -7.04 -17.68 -23.78
C LEU A 8 -7.22 -16.67 -22.64
N LEU A 9 -8.42 -16.07 -22.51
CA LEU A 9 -8.71 -15.15 -21.40
C LEU A 9 -8.65 -15.86 -20.03
N PHE A 10 -9.18 -17.08 -19.95
CA PHE A 10 -9.14 -17.89 -18.72
C PHE A 10 -7.71 -18.30 -18.37
N ALA A 11 -6.87 -18.66 -19.36
CA ALA A 11 -5.47 -19.01 -19.15
C ALA A 11 -4.64 -17.81 -18.61
N VAL A 12 -4.87 -16.60 -19.11
CA VAL A 12 -4.19 -15.38 -18.63
C VAL A 12 -4.54 -15.08 -17.17
N ILE A 13 -5.80 -15.25 -16.76
CA ILE A 13 -6.23 -15.02 -15.38
C ILE A 13 -5.58 -16.02 -14.41
N VAL A 14 -5.43 -17.28 -14.80
CA VAL A 14 -4.84 -18.31 -13.93
C VAL A 14 -3.33 -18.11 -13.74
N THR A 15 -2.61 -17.61 -14.75
CA THR A 15 -1.17 -17.34 -14.66
C THR A 15 -0.82 -16.04 -13.91
N SER A 16 -1.78 -15.12 -13.78
CA SER A 16 -1.59 -13.82 -13.12
C SER A 16 -1.88 -13.82 -11.61
N CYS A 17 -2.23 -14.98 -11.02
CA CYS A 17 -2.44 -15.11 -9.59
C CYS A 17 -1.09 -15.21 -8.86
N SER A 18 -0.81 -14.25 -7.99
CA SER A 18 0.31 -14.25 -7.05
C SER A 18 -0.16 -14.52 -5.63
N THR A 19 0.77 -14.80 -4.73
CA THR A 19 0.47 -15.00 -3.30
C THR A 19 1.31 -14.02 -2.49
N VAL A 20 0.64 -13.24 -1.64
CA VAL A 20 1.32 -12.33 -0.70
C VAL A 20 2.04 -13.17 0.34
N LEU A 21 3.32 -12.91 0.52
CA LEU A 21 4.13 -13.59 1.52
C LEU A 21 3.63 -13.19 2.93
N LEU A 22 3.77 -14.09 3.91
CA LEU A 22 3.28 -13.98 5.29
C LEU A 22 1.77 -14.12 5.46
N THR A 23 0.95 -13.55 4.60
CA THR A 23 -0.52 -13.62 4.74
C THR A 23 -1.12 -14.79 3.97
N GLY A 24 -0.44 -15.25 2.91
CA GLY A 24 -0.94 -16.32 2.03
C GLY A 24 -2.10 -15.87 1.14
N ARG A 25 -2.49 -14.60 1.17
CA ARG A 25 -3.59 -14.06 0.36
C ARG A 25 -3.27 -14.16 -1.13
N LYS A 26 -4.25 -14.58 -1.90
CA LYS A 26 -4.18 -14.56 -3.36
C LYS A 26 -4.48 -13.16 -3.87
N GLN A 27 -3.67 -12.69 -4.82
CA GLN A 27 -3.85 -11.41 -5.48
C GLN A 27 -3.70 -11.55 -6.99
N LEU A 28 -4.34 -10.65 -7.74
CA LEU A 28 -4.28 -10.61 -9.20
C LEU A 28 -3.34 -9.48 -9.63
N LEU A 29 -2.25 -9.84 -10.30
CA LEU A 29 -1.26 -8.89 -10.83
C LEU A 29 -1.23 -9.01 -12.36
N LEU A 30 -1.95 -8.13 -13.05
CA LEU A 30 -2.04 -8.10 -14.52
C LEU A 30 -0.97 -7.20 -15.15
N VAL A 31 -0.46 -6.24 -14.38
CA VAL A 31 0.58 -5.32 -14.83
C VAL A 31 1.94 -5.93 -14.52
N ASN A 32 2.86 -5.86 -15.47
CA ASN A 32 4.21 -6.39 -15.29
C ASN A 32 4.95 -5.60 -14.20
N ASP A 33 5.59 -6.30 -13.27
CA ASP A 33 6.34 -5.66 -12.17
C ASP A 33 7.44 -4.72 -12.66
N SER A 34 8.11 -5.05 -13.77
CA SER A 34 9.14 -4.16 -14.32
C SER A 34 8.57 -2.83 -14.84
N GLU A 35 7.36 -2.82 -15.39
CA GLU A 35 6.67 -1.60 -15.84
C GLU A 35 6.24 -0.75 -14.63
N VAL A 36 5.71 -1.41 -13.59
CA VAL A 36 5.34 -0.75 -12.33
C VAL A 36 6.56 -0.09 -11.70
N LEU A 37 7.69 -0.80 -11.63
CA LEU A 37 8.94 -0.28 -11.06
C LEU A 37 9.50 0.88 -11.87
N ALA A 38 9.55 0.77 -13.20
CA ALA A 38 10.04 1.84 -14.07
C ALA A 38 9.19 3.12 -13.91
N SER A 39 7.86 2.99 -13.92
CA SER A 39 6.93 4.10 -13.69
C SER A 39 7.08 4.69 -12.29
N SER A 40 7.26 3.84 -11.28
CA SER A 40 7.49 4.26 -9.90
C SER A 40 8.76 5.09 -9.76
N PHE A 41 9.88 4.63 -10.31
CA PHE A 41 11.16 5.36 -10.22
C PHE A 41 11.12 6.70 -10.97
N GLN A 42 10.46 6.75 -12.11
CA GLN A 42 10.24 7.99 -12.83
C GLN A 42 9.39 8.98 -12.02
N SER A 43 8.26 8.52 -11.49
CA SER A 43 7.34 9.34 -10.69
C SER A 43 8.01 9.82 -9.39
N TYR A 44 8.77 8.94 -8.74
CA TYR A 44 9.52 9.30 -7.54
C TYR A 44 10.56 10.39 -7.84
N LYS A 45 11.33 10.25 -8.93
CA LYS A 45 12.31 11.27 -9.32
C LYS A 45 11.64 12.62 -9.57
N GLN A 46 10.54 12.64 -10.32
CA GLN A 46 9.77 13.87 -10.58
C GLN A 46 9.27 14.50 -9.27
N PHE A 47 8.77 13.67 -8.36
CA PHE A 47 8.28 14.14 -7.06
C PHE A 47 9.41 14.77 -6.24
N ILE A 48 10.54 14.05 -6.04
CA ILE A 48 11.67 14.52 -5.22
C ILE A 48 12.29 15.80 -5.81
N ASP A 49 12.36 15.91 -7.13
CA ASP A 49 12.85 17.14 -7.81
C ASP A 49 11.89 18.33 -7.62
N SER A 50 10.60 18.09 -7.32
CA SER A 50 9.58 19.14 -7.18
C SER A 50 9.34 19.63 -5.75
N VAL A 51 9.82 18.90 -4.74
CA VAL A 51 9.57 19.23 -3.33
C VAL A 51 10.86 19.62 -2.60
N PRO A 52 10.83 20.58 -1.67
CA PRO A 52 12.03 20.92 -0.90
C PRO A 52 12.36 19.82 0.11
N ALA A 53 13.62 19.38 0.12
CA ALA A 53 14.12 18.50 1.16
C ALA A 53 14.04 19.18 2.53
N SER A 54 13.80 18.40 3.58
CA SER A 54 13.85 18.89 4.95
C SER A 54 15.26 19.39 5.31
N LYS A 55 15.30 20.49 6.08
CA LYS A 55 16.53 20.99 6.69
C LYS A 55 16.76 20.42 8.09
N ASP A 56 15.81 19.68 8.63
CA ASP A 56 15.92 19.01 9.93
C ASP A 56 16.82 17.77 9.80
N LYS A 57 18.10 17.96 10.11
CA LYS A 57 19.12 16.90 10.02
C LYS A 57 18.87 15.75 11.00
N ILE A 58 18.31 16.06 12.19
CA ILE A 58 18.05 15.05 13.23
C ILE A 58 16.95 14.11 12.76
N ASN A 59 15.82 14.65 12.35
CA ASN A 59 14.70 13.84 11.90
C ASN A 59 14.97 13.18 10.55
N THR A 60 15.74 13.81 9.66
CA THR A 60 16.22 13.16 8.42
C THR A 60 17.10 11.94 8.72
N ALA A 61 18.00 12.03 9.68
CA ALA A 61 18.82 10.89 10.12
C ALA A 61 17.95 9.80 10.77
N LEU A 62 16.95 10.18 11.53
CA LEU A 62 16.01 9.24 12.16
C LEU A 62 15.19 8.47 11.10
N VAL A 63 14.65 9.15 10.10
CA VAL A 63 13.92 8.51 8.97
C VAL A 63 14.81 7.49 8.27
N LYS A 64 16.05 7.85 7.96
CA LYS A 64 17.00 6.94 7.32
C LYS A 64 17.37 5.75 8.21
N LYS A 65 17.60 5.97 9.50
CA LYS A 65 17.90 4.92 10.47
C LYS A 65 16.78 3.90 10.59
N VAL A 66 15.55 4.38 10.81
CA VAL A 66 14.37 3.52 10.95
C VAL A 66 14.09 2.78 9.65
N GLY A 67 14.14 3.50 8.53
CA GLY A 67 13.93 2.92 7.21
C GLY A 67 14.94 1.81 6.89
N ALA A 68 16.23 2.06 7.11
CA ALA A 68 17.28 1.06 6.89
C ALA A 68 17.11 -0.19 7.77
N LYS A 69 16.64 -0.02 9.02
CA LYS A 69 16.38 -1.14 9.92
C LYS A 69 15.20 -1.99 9.46
N LEU A 70 14.12 -1.36 9.00
CA LEU A 70 12.94 -2.04 8.48
C LEU A 70 13.22 -2.71 7.12
N SER A 71 13.87 -2.02 6.19
CA SER A 71 14.20 -2.58 4.88
C SER A 71 15.10 -3.80 4.98
N LYS A 72 16.09 -3.76 5.89
CA LYS A 72 16.97 -4.90 6.12
C LYS A 72 16.20 -6.14 6.56
N VAL A 73 15.32 -6.06 7.54
CA VAL A 73 14.55 -7.22 8.00
C VAL A 73 13.60 -7.76 6.94
N VAL A 74 13.05 -6.89 6.09
CA VAL A 74 12.23 -7.27 4.94
C VAL A 74 13.06 -8.04 3.92
N GLU A 75 14.23 -7.55 3.54
CA GLU A 75 15.12 -8.23 2.60
C GLU A 75 15.60 -9.57 3.15
N ASP A 76 16.04 -9.61 4.43
CA ASP A 76 16.44 -10.85 5.10
C ASP A 76 15.28 -11.87 5.08
N TYR A 77 14.06 -11.43 5.36
CA TYR A 77 12.89 -12.29 5.34
C TYR A 77 12.54 -12.81 3.94
N LEU A 78 12.56 -11.94 2.93
CA LEU A 78 12.32 -12.33 1.54
C LEU A 78 13.35 -13.36 1.07
N ASN A 79 14.63 -13.11 1.34
CA ASN A 79 15.72 -14.02 0.98
C ASN A 79 15.59 -15.39 1.66
N ALA A 80 15.27 -15.41 2.95
CA ALA A 80 15.08 -16.63 3.72
C ALA A 80 13.88 -17.48 3.25
N ASN A 81 12.90 -16.85 2.57
CA ASN A 81 11.68 -17.51 2.09
C ASN A 81 11.64 -17.72 0.56
N GLY A 82 12.81 -17.75 -0.10
CA GLY A 82 12.91 -18.05 -1.53
C GLY A 82 12.40 -16.94 -2.45
N ARG A 83 12.32 -15.68 -1.97
CA ARG A 83 11.86 -14.50 -2.71
C ARG A 83 13.00 -13.52 -2.97
N SER A 84 14.22 -14.03 -3.18
CA SER A 84 15.40 -13.20 -3.47
C SER A 84 15.24 -12.36 -4.73
N ALA A 85 14.49 -12.85 -5.73
CA ALA A 85 14.18 -12.08 -6.92
C ALA A 85 13.33 -10.83 -6.59
N ASP A 86 12.37 -10.95 -5.67
CA ASP A 86 11.61 -9.78 -5.19
C ASP A 86 12.49 -8.85 -4.36
N ALA A 87 13.32 -9.39 -3.45
CA ALA A 87 14.26 -8.59 -2.66
C ALA A 87 15.18 -7.74 -3.55
N ALA A 88 15.68 -8.30 -4.65
CA ALA A 88 16.53 -7.61 -5.61
C ALA A 88 15.85 -6.46 -6.37
N THR A 89 14.53 -6.34 -6.33
CA THR A 89 13.79 -5.24 -6.97
C THR A 89 13.79 -3.96 -6.14
N TYR A 90 14.14 -4.03 -4.86
CA TYR A 90 14.14 -2.86 -3.98
C TYR A 90 15.44 -2.07 -4.10
N ALA A 91 15.31 -0.81 -4.42
CA ALA A 91 16.36 0.21 -4.38
C ALA A 91 15.99 1.24 -3.32
N TRP A 92 16.04 0.82 -2.04
CA TRP A 92 15.56 1.56 -0.90
C TRP A 92 16.15 2.97 -0.81
N GLU A 93 15.25 3.93 -0.63
CA GLU A 93 15.59 5.33 -0.43
C GLU A 93 14.60 5.96 0.52
N PHE A 94 15.11 6.69 1.52
CA PHE A 94 14.32 7.27 2.61
C PHE A 94 14.56 8.76 2.67
N ASN A 95 13.54 9.56 2.39
CA ASN A 95 13.61 11.00 2.36
C ASN A 95 12.59 11.64 3.30
N LEU A 96 13.02 12.70 3.99
CA LEU A 96 12.17 13.62 4.72
C LEU A 96 12.03 14.89 3.88
N VAL A 97 10.79 15.28 3.57
CA VAL A 97 10.47 16.49 2.79
C VAL A 97 9.87 17.58 3.70
N LYS A 98 10.17 18.83 3.35
CA LYS A 98 9.64 19.99 4.06
C LYS A 98 8.22 20.27 3.61
N ASP A 99 7.27 19.64 4.26
CA ASP A 99 5.84 19.85 4.06
C ASP A 99 5.10 19.63 5.38
N THR A 100 4.14 20.48 5.67
CA THR A 100 3.34 20.43 6.90
C THR A 100 2.16 19.46 6.80
N THR A 101 1.93 18.90 5.64
CA THR A 101 0.93 17.84 5.43
C THR A 101 1.29 16.62 6.26
N MET A 102 0.34 16.07 6.97
CA MET A 102 0.52 14.84 7.73
C MET A 102 0.41 13.66 6.77
N ASN A 103 1.56 13.23 6.21
CA ASN A 103 1.62 12.16 5.21
C ASN A 103 2.96 11.41 5.23
N ALA A 104 2.93 10.19 4.70
CA ALA A 104 4.07 9.39 4.31
C ALA A 104 3.61 8.42 3.22
N PHE A 105 4.52 7.92 2.39
CA PHE A 105 4.22 6.86 1.43
C PHE A 105 5.46 6.06 1.04
N CYS A 106 5.25 4.85 0.55
CA CYS A 106 6.26 4.02 -0.08
C CYS A 106 5.82 3.63 -1.50
N MET A 107 6.55 4.09 -2.50
CA MET A 107 6.34 3.67 -3.88
C MET A 107 6.96 2.28 -4.14
N PRO A 108 6.44 1.51 -5.13
CA PRO A 108 7.06 0.27 -5.58
C PRO A 108 8.58 0.43 -5.81
N GLY A 109 9.34 -0.58 -5.42
CA GLY A 109 10.80 -0.53 -5.47
C GLY A 109 11.45 0.14 -4.27
N GLY A 110 10.69 0.51 -3.21
CA GLY A 110 11.24 0.94 -1.92
C GLY A 110 11.60 2.43 -1.84
N LYS A 111 10.90 3.28 -2.59
CA LYS A 111 11.08 4.74 -2.54
C LYS A 111 10.15 5.35 -1.50
N VAL A 112 10.69 5.67 -0.33
CA VAL A 112 9.94 6.12 0.84
C VAL A 112 10.10 7.63 1.03
N VAL A 113 8.97 8.30 1.20
CA VAL A 113 8.90 9.73 1.53
C VAL A 113 8.12 9.91 2.81
N VAL A 114 8.67 10.73 3.70
CA VAL A 114 8.05 11.16 4.95
C VAL A 114 7.94 12.67 4.91
N TYR A 115 6.79 13.18 5.32
CA TYR A 115 6.54 14.62 5.41
C TYR A 115 6.80 15.11 6.85
N GLU A 116 7.37 16.30 7.01
CA GLU A 116 7.60 16.87 8.36
C GLU A 116 6.31 16.94 9.20
N GLY A 117 5.16 17.12 8.53
CA GLY A 117 3.86 17.18 9.20
C GLY A 117 3.43 15.92 9.95
N ILE A 118 4.13 14.78 9.78
CA ILE A 118 3.78 13.51 10.45
C ILE A 118 4.22 13.47 11.93
N TRP A 119 5.18 14.32 12.35
CA TRP A 119 5.79 14.27 13.68
C TRP A 119 4.81 14.34 14.85
N PRO A 120 3.76 15.17 14.82
CA PRO A 120 2.82 15.25 15.94
C PRO A 120 2.16 13.93 16.32
N VAL A 121 2.01 13.00 15.35
CA VAL A 121 1.35 11.70 15.57
C VAL A 121 2.35 10.57 15.76
N THR A 122 3.53 10.62 15.12
CA THR A 122 4.59 9.63 15.34
C THR A 122 5.19 9.74 16.73
N ASN A 123 5.39 10.96 17.21
CA ASN A 123 5.86 11.31 18.57
C ASN A 123 7.27 10.80 18.91
N ASN A 124 7.72 9.66 18.40
CA ASN A 124 9.02 9.05 18.68
C ASN A 124 9.48 8.10 17.57
N GLU A 125 10.67 7.50 17.74
CA GLU A 125 11.25 6.55 16.79
C GLU A 125 10.33 5.35 16.52
N VAL A 126 9.66 4.81 17.55
CA VAL A 126 8.82 3.62 17.40
C VAL A 126 7.53 3.98 16.64
N GLY A 127 6.92 5.13 16.93
CA GLY A 127 5.77 5.61 16.16
C GLY A 127 6.11 5.88 14.69
N LEU A 128 7.31 6.41 14.41
CA LEU A 128 7.80 6.52 13.03
C LEU A 128 7.97 5.14 12.38
N ALA A 129 8.49 4.17 13.13
CA ALA A 129 8.62 2.79 12.63
C ALA A 129 7.25 2.16 12.31
N VAL A 130 6.19 2.47 13.06
CA VAL A 130 4.81 2.04 12.74
C VAL A 130 4.39 2.56 11.36
N VAL A 131 4.56 3.85 11.10
CA VAL A 131 4.23 4.44 9.78
C VAL A 131 5.05 3.77 8.69
N LEU A 132 6.37 3.74 8.82
CA LEU A 132 7.25 3.20 7.79
C LEU A 132 7.01 1.70 7.58
N GLY A 133 6.74 0.93 8.64
CA GLY A 133 6.41 -0.48 8.55
C GLY A 133 5.14 -0.74 7.74
N HIS A 134 4.11 0.09 7.96
CA HIS A 134 2.86 0.06 7.19
C HIS A 134 3.09 0.41 5.72
N GLU A 135 3.82 1.49 5.42
CA GLU A 135 4.12 1.91 4.05
C GLU A 135 4.98 0.88 3.29
N ILE A 136 6.00 0.35 3.95
CA ILE A 136 6.84 -0.72 3.40
C ILE A 136 6.01 -1.98 3.13
N ALA A 137 5.04 -2.30 4.01
CA ALA A 137 4.15 -3.44 3.83
C ALA A 137 3.30 -3.32 2.56
N HIS A 138 2.80 -2.12 2.23
CA HIS A 138 2.11 -1.88 0.96
C HIS A 138 2.98 -2.19 -0.26
N ALA A 139 4.25 -1.80 -0.22
CA ALA A 139 5.19 -2.09 -1.31
C ALA A 139 5.53 -3.58 -1.41
N VAL A 140 5.76 -4.25 -0.27
CA VAL A 140 6.09 -5.68 -0.20
C VAL A 140 4.92 -6.57 -0.64
N ALA A 141 3.70 -6.20 -0.26
CA ALA A 141 2.48 -6.89 -0.71
C ALA A 141 2.06 -6.51 -2.14
N LYS A 142 2.79 -5.63 -2.83
CA LYS A 142 2.50 -5.16 -4.20
C LYS A 142 1.10 -4.56 -4.37
N HIS A 143 0.59 -3.89 -3.33
CA HIS A 143 -0.77 -3.33 -3.34
C HIS A 143 -0.99 -2.32 -4.47
N SER A 144 0.04 -1.56 -4.86
CA SER A 144 -0.03 -0.63 -6.01
C SER A 144 -0.27 -1.38 -7.33
N ASN A 145 0.45 -2.49 -7.57
CA ASN A 145 0.25 -3.31 -8.77
C ASN A 145 -1.13 -3.97 -8.77
N GLU A 146 -1.57 -4.51 -7.64
CA GLU A 146 -2.90 -5.10 -7.49
C GLU A 146 -4.00 -4.05 -7.77
N ARG A 147 -3.88 -2.84 -7.22
CA ARG A 147 -4.81 -1.74 -7.46
C ARG A 147 -4.85 -1.32 -8.94
N MET A 148 -3.68 -1.21 -9.59
CA MET A 148 -3.60 -0.93 -11.03
C MET A 148 -4.28 -2.02 -11.85
N SER A 149 -4.09 -3.29 -11.50
CA SER A 149 -4.72 -4.43 -12.14
C SER A 149 -6.24 -4.42 -12.01
N GLN A 150 -6.75 -4.08 -10.83
CA GLN A 150 -8.19 -3.91 -10.58
C GLN A 150 -8.78 -2.76 -11.40
N GLN A 151 -8.10 -1.60 -11.42
CA GLN A 151 -8.53 -0.45 -12.21
C GLN A 151 -8.58 -0.78 -13.70
N MET A 152 -7.59 -1.53 -14.20
CA MET A 152 -7.55 -2.02 -15.58
C MET A 152 -8.77 -2.90 -15.89
N LEU A 153 -9.11 -3.84 -15.01
CA LEU A 153 -10.30 -4.69 -15.19
C LEU A 153 -11.60 -3.87 -15.20
N VAL A 154 -11.73 -2.90 -14.29
CA VAL A 154 -12.88 -1.99 -14.25
C VAL A 154 -12.98 -1.18 -15.54
N GLN A 155 -11.87 -0.67 -16.05
CA GLN A 155 -11.83 0.10 -17.28
C GLN A 155 -12.20 -0.74 -18.52
N TYR A 156 -11.69 -1.97 -18.62
CA TYR A 156 -12.09 -2.90 -19.69
C TYR A 156 -13.57 -3.25 -19.62
N GLY A 157 -14.10 -3.51 -18.43
CA GLY A 157 -15.52 -3.75 -18.22
C GLY A 157 -16.39 -2.56 -18.62
N ALA A 158 -15.96 -1.33 -18.33
CA ALA A 158 -16.63 -0.11 -18.78
C ALA A 158 -16.66 0.00 -20.30
N SER A 159 -15.53 -0.29 -20.96
CA SER A 159 -15.44 -0.27 -22.43
C SER A 159 -16.35 -1.31 -23.09
N ILE A 160 -16.42 -2.52 -22.52
CA ILE A 160 -17.34 -3.59 -22.98
C ILE A 160 -18.81 -3.14 -22.78
N THR A 161 -19.12 -2.55 -21.62
CA THR A 161 -20.47 -2.04 -21.31
C THR A 161 -20.89 -0.96 -22.31
N ASP A 162 -20.00 -0.03 -22.62
CA ASP A 162 -20.27 1.03 -23.60
C ASP A 162 -20.51 0.45 -25.01
N MET A 163 -19.69 -0.51 -25.43
CA MET A 163 -19.86 -1.20 -26.71
C MET A 163 -21.21 -1.92 -26.79
N LEU A 164 -21.60 -2.65 -25.74
CA LEU A 164 -22.87 -3.40 -25.71
C LEU A 164 -24.11 -2.48 -25.65
N THR A 165 -23.95 -1.28 -25.13
CA THR A 165 -25.03 -0.30 -25.01
C THR A 165 -25.04 0.73 -26.14
N SER A 166 -24.12 0.66 -27.10
CA SER A 166 -23.93 1.64 -28.17
C SER A 166 -25.17 1.97 -28.98
N LYS A 167 -26.10 1.00 -29.13
CA LYS A 167 -27.37 1.14 -29.85
C LYS A 167 -28.54 1.64 -28.96
N LYS A 168 -28.32 1.90 -27.68
CA LYS A 168 -29.34 2.41 -26.75
C LYS A 168 -29.41 3.93 -26.80
N SER A 169 -30.49 4.52 -26.28
CA SER A 169 -30.61 5.96 -26.13
C SER A 169 -29.51 6.53 -25.20
N THR A 170 -29.17 7.79 -25.37
CA THR A 170 -28.18 8.48 -24.54
C THR A 170 -28.51 8.41 -23.06
N VAL A 171 -29.78 8.56 -22.69
CA VAL A 171 -30.25 8.43 -21.28
C VAL A 171 -29.99 7.01 -20.77
N ALA A 172 -30.35 5.98 -21.52
CA ALA A 172 -30.14 4.59 -21.11
C ALA A 172 -28.65 4.25 -20.97
N ARG A 173 -27.79 4.73 -21.88
CA ARG A 173 -26.33 4.54 -21.82
C ARG A 173 -25.76 5.22 -20.57
N SER A 174 -26.12 6.48 -20.32
CA SER A 174 -25.68 7.22 -19.14
C SER A 174 -26.08 6.51 -17.85
N THR A 175 -27.34 6.06 -17.75
CA THR A 175 -27.83 5.32 -16.58
C THR A 175 -27.02 4.03 -16.34
N ILE A 176 -26.81 3.22 -17.38
CA ILE A 176 -26.06 1.96 -17.28
C ILE A 176 -24.61 2.25 -16.88
N SER A 177 -23.97 3.25 -17.49
CA SER A 177 -22.59 3.65 -17.16
C SER A 177 -22.45 4.10 -15.70
N THR A 178 -23.43 4.87 -15.20
CA THR A 178 -23.46 5.30 -13.78
C THR A 178 -23.62 4.12 -12.84
N ILE A 179 -24.54 3.19 -13.12
CA ILE A 179 -24.73 1.99 -12.31
C ILE A 179 -23.48 1.12 -12.33
N TYR A 180 -22.83 0.96 -13.48
CA TYR A 180 -21.57 0.23 -13.58
C TYR A 180 -20.45 0.89 -12.76
N GLY A 181 -20.29 2.20 -12.88
CA GLY A 181 -19.29 2.96 -12.12
C GLY A 181 -19.48 2.84 -10.60
N LEU A 182 -20.70 3.04 -10.13
CA LEU A 182 -21.03 2.87 -8.69
C LEU A 182 -20.81 1.43 -8.24
N GLY A 183 -21.28 0.44 -9.03
CA GLY A 183 -21.10 -0.98 -8.72
C GLY A 183 -19.63 -1.37 -8.64
N SER A 184 -18.79 -0.89 -9.56
CA SER A 184 -17.36 -1.12 -9.55
C SER A 184 -16.68 -0.46 -8.35
N GLN A 185 -17.04 0.79 -8.03
CA GLN A 185 -16.48 1.53 -6.91
C GLN A 185 -16.79 0.84 -5.57
N TYR A 186 -18.06 0.56 -5.31
CA TYR A 186 -18.50 0.02 -4.02
C TYR A 186 -18.35 -1.50 -3.91
N GLY A 187 -18.47 -2.24 -5.02
CA GLY A 187 -18.39 -3.69 -5.03
C GLY A 187 -16.99 -4.26 -5.26
N VAL A 188 -16.07 -3.48 -5.80
CA VAL A 188 -14.70 -3.94 -6.11
C VAL A 188 -13.66 -3.07 -5.44
N ILE A 189 -13.54 -1.80 -5.86
CA ILE A 189 -12.39 -0.96 -5.47
C ILE A 189 -12.31 -0.74 -3.96
N LEU A 190 -13.39 -0.31 -3.31
CA LEU A 190 -13.39 -0.03 -1.87
C LEU A 190 -13.18 -1.27 -0.99
N PRO A 191 -13.82 -2.43 -1.23
CA PRO A 191 -13.55 -3.64 -0.45
C PRO A 191 -12.09 -4.08 -0.53
N TYR A 192 -11.49 -4.06 -1.72
CA TYR A 192 -10.06 -4.39 -1.87
C TYR A 192 -9.16 -3.37 -1.19
N SER A 193 -9.48 -2.08 -1.24
CA SER A 193 -8.71 -1.06 -0.52
C SER A 193 -8.66 -1.35 0.98
N ARG A 194 -9.81 -1.66 1.61
CA ARG A 194 -9.86 -2.03 3.03
C ARG A 194 -9.09 -3.31 3.35
N LEU A 195 -9.15 -4.30 2.47
CA LEU A 195 -8.41 -5.54 2.60
C LEU A 195 -6.89 -5.28 2.59
N ASN A 196 -6.43 -4.42 1.68
CA ASN A 196 -5.03 -4.06 1.56
C ASN A 196 -4.53 -3.26 2.77
N GLU A 197 -5.36 -2.38 3.34
CA GLU A 197 -5.03 -1.68 4.60
C GLU A 197 -4.85 -2.67 5.76
N SER A 198 -5.82 -3.58 5.93
CA SER A 198 -5.74 -4.62 6.98
C SER A 198 -4.53 -5.53 6.80
N GLU A 199 -4.16 -5.86 5.57
CA GLU A 199 -2.97 -6.64 5.26
C GLU A 199 -1.68 -5.86 5.53
N ALA A 200 -1.63 -4.58 5.16
CA ALA A 200 -0.50 -3.71 5.46
C ALA A 200 -0.28 -3.52 6.96
N ASP A 201 -1.35 -3.40 7.73
CA ASP A 201 -1.28 -3.36 9.20
C ASP A 201 -0.68 -4.65 9.77
N LYS A 202 -1.16 -5.81 9.33
CA LYS A 202 -0.65 -7.11 9.79
C LYS A 202 0.83 -7.28 9.46
N LEU A 203 1.22 -7.02 8.23
CA LEU A 203 2.61 -7.11 7.77
C LEU A 203 3.50 -6.08 8.48
N GLY A 204 3.01 -4.85 8.62
CA GLY A 204 3.71 -3.77 9.32
C GLY A 204 4.04 -4.15 10.76
N LEU A 205 3.08 -4.71 11.51
CA LEU A 205 3.32 -5.22 12.86
C LEU A 205 4.42 -6.29 12.90
N ILE A 206 4.44 -7.21 11.93
CA ILE A 206 5.45 -8.25 11.84
C ILE A 206 6.82 -7.64 11.53
N PHE A 207 6.91 -6.69 10.61
CA PHE A 207 8.16 -6.00 10.28
C PHE A 207 8.70 -5.18 11.46
N LEU A 208 7.81 -4.51 12.23
CA LEU A 208 8.20 -3.87 13.48
C LEU A 208 8.85 -4.86 14.44
N ALA A 209 8.17 -5.98 14.69
CA ALA A 209 8.64 -7.02 15.60
C ALA A 209 10.01 -7.58 15.18
N MET A 210 10.17 -7.92 13.90
CA MET A 210 11.43 -8.39 13.33
C MET A 210 12.55 -7.34 13.48
N ALA A 211 12.22 -6.07 13.34
CA ALA A 211 13.16 -4.97 13.53
C ALA A 211 13.44 -4.65 15.01
N GLY A 212 12.85 -5.38 15.96
CA GLY A 212 13.02 -5.18 17.40
C GLY A 212 12.35 -3.91 17.94
N TYR A 213 11.33 -3.39 17.24
CA TYR A 213 10.42 -2.38 17.76
C TYR A 213 9.21 -3.07 18.41
N ASP A 214 8.67 -2.48 19.49
CA ASP A 214 7.49 -3.03 20.16
C ASP A 214 6.23 -2.85 19.29
N PRO A 215 5.59 -3.94 18.80
CA PRO A 215 4.40 -3.85 17.97
C PRO A 215 3.18 -3.22 18.68
N ASN A 216 3.16 -3.19 20.02
CA ASN A 216 2.08 -2.56 20.79
C ASN A 216 1.97 -1.05 20.50
N GLU A 217 3.08 -0.39 20.08
CA GLU A 217 3.06 1.04 19.75
C GLU A 217 2.16 1.35 18.55
N ALA A 218 1.89 0.39 17.67
CA ALA A 218 0.95 0.58 16.57
C ALA A 218 -0.47 0.92 17.06
N ILE A 219 -0.92 0.32 18.18
CA ILE A 219 -2.22 0.63 18.77
C ILE A 219 -2.24 2.07 19.28
N ASN A 220 -1.16 2.50 19.95
CA ASN A 220 -1.03 3.85 20.48
C ASN A 220 -0.96 4.87 19.33
N PHE A 221 -0.19 4.57 18.29
CA PHE A 221 -0.06 5.42 17.10
C PHE A 221 -1.43 5.64 16.43
N TRP A 222 -2.15 4.57 16.12
CA TRP A 222 -3.47 4.69 15.47
C TRP A 222 -4.51 5.36 16.37
N GLY A 223 -4.40 5.20 17.69
CA GLY A 223 -5.21 5.95 18.65
C GLY A 223 -4.95 7.45 18.59
N ARG A 224 -3.67 7.88 18.54
CA ARG A 224 -3.30 9.30 18.34
C ARG A 224 -3.77 9.83 16.99
N MET A 225 -3.61 9.04 15.93
CA MET A 225 -4.05 9.39 14.58
C MET A 225 -5.57 9.63 14.53
N ALA A 226 -6.36 8.72 15.10
CA ALA A 226 -7.82 8.87 15.17
C ALA A 226 -8.23 10.12 15.97
N ALA A 227 -7.58 10.39 17.10
CA ALA A 227 -7.85 11.59 17.91
C ALA A 227 -7.50 12.89 17.17
N SER A 228 -6.46 12.89 16.33
CA SER A 228 -6.03 14.06 15.55
C SER A 228 -6.96 14.36 14.37
N SER A 229 -7.72 13.39 13.86
CA SER A 229 -8.60 13.53 12.68
C SER A 229 -9.91 14.28 12.98
N THR A 230 -10.24 14.54 14.24
CA THR A 230 -11.50 15.20 14.63
C THR A 230 -11.56 16.69 14.29
N SER A 231 -10.42 17.34 14.04
CA SER A 231 -10.33 18.78 13.84
C SER A 231 -10.00 19.24 12.42
N LYS A 232 -9.35 18.38 11.60
CA LYS A 232 -9.00 18.66 10.19
C LYS A 232 -8.91 17.34 9.40
N PRO A 233 -9.27 17.33 8.10
CA PRO A 233 -8.98 16.19 7.23
C PRO A 233 -7.46 15.96 7.22
N ILE A 234 -7.03 14.76 7.60
CA ILE A 234 -5.63 14.34 7.53
C ILE A 234 -5.45 13.59 6.21
N GLU A 235 -4.50 14.03 5.37
CA GLU A 235 -4.27 13.41 4.06
C GLU A 235 -3.93 11.93 4.20
N PHE A 236 -3.11 11.57 5.16
CA PHE A 236 -2.81 10.18 5.48
C PHE A 236 -4.06 9.34 5.76
N MET A 237 -5.07 9.90 6.43
CA MET A 237 -6.34 9.22 6.72
C MET A 237 -7.25 9.09 5.48
N SER A 238 -7.09 9.94 4.48
CA SER A 238 -7.87 9.83 3.23
C SER A 238 -7.37 8.69 2.36
N THR A 239 -6.08 8.39 2.40
CA THR A 239 -5.46 7.26 1.71
C THR A 239 -5.45 5.98 2.54
N HIS A 240 -5.37 6.10 3.88
CA HIS A 240 -5.33 5.01 4.87
C HIS A 240 -6.44 5.19 5.92
N PRO A 241 -7.71 4.90 5.56
CA PRO A 241 -8.83 5.10 6.47
C PRO A 241 -8.64 4.35 7.79
N SER A 242 -8.86 5.06 8.90
CA SER A 242 -8.90 4.47 10.23
C SER A 242 -10.33 4.50 10.75
N ASP A 243 -10.82 3.36 11.16
CA ASP A 243 -12.08 3.21 11.86
C ASP A 243 -11.85 2.44 13.18
N GLU A 244 -12.87 2.32 14.00
CA GLU A 244 -12.80 1.57 15.26
C GLU A 244 -12.41 0.10 15.02
N THR A 245 -12.72 -0.44 13.85
CA THR A 245 -12.41 -1.83 13.49
C THR A 245 -10.92 -2.04 13.29
N ARG A 246 -10.17 -1.03 12.82
CA ARG A 246 -8.71 -1.11 12.61
C ARG A 246 -7.96 -1.38 13.91
N ILE A 247 -8.28 -0.65 14.99
CA ILE A 247 -7.64 -0.88 16.30
C ILE A 247 -7.95 -2.29 16.83
N ALA A 248 -9.20 -2.77 16.64
CA ALA A 248 -9.56 -4.12 17.04
C ALA A 248 -8.80 -5.18 16.23
N GLN A 249 -8.63 -4.98 14.93
CA GLN A 249 -7.85 -5.87 14.05
C GLN A 249 -6.38 -5.87 14.42
N LEU A 250 -5.77 -4.72 14.67
CA LEU A 250 -4.38 -4.63 15.14
C LEU A 250 -4.17 -5.42 16.43
N LYS A 251 -5.07 -5.27 17.41
CA LYS A 251 -5.02 -6.08 18.65
C LYS A 251 -5.12 -7.58 18.37
N ALA A 252 -5.94 -7.99 17.41
CA ALA A 252 -6.07 -9.40 17.01
C ALA A 252 -4.81 -9.93 16.30
N TYR A 253 -4.04 -9.09 15.62
CA TYR A 253 -2.79 -9.46 14.93
C TYR A 253 -1.56 -9.46 15.84
N LEU A 254 -1.59 -8.76 16.97
CA LEU A 254 -0.46 -8.67 17.90
C LEU A 254 0.13 -10.03 18.32
N PRO A 255 -0.66 -11.06 18.70
CA PRO A 255 -0.10 -12.34 19.10
C PRO A 255 0.74 -12.99 18.00
N GLU A 256 0.39 -12.79 16.73
CA GLU A 256 1.17 -13.29 15.61
C GLU A 256 2.47 -12.49 15.44
N ALA A 257 2.40 -11.17 15.48
CA ALA A 257 3.57 -10.29 15.37
C ALA A 257 4.57 -10.55 16.52
N MET A 258 4.08 -10.78 17.74
CA MET A 258 4.93 -11.05 18.91
C MET A 258 5.78 -12.31 18.79
N LYS A 259 5.45 -13.26 17.90
CA LYS A 259 6.32 -14.41 17.62
C LYS A 259 7.65 -14.02 16.99
N TYR A 260 7.68 -12.88 16.30
CA TYR A 260 8.86 -12.33 15.63
C TYR A 260 9.62 -11.32 16.49
N TYR A 261 9.04 -10.88 17.62
CA TYR A 261 9.64 -9.88 18.49
C TYR A 261 10.73 -10.48 19.37
N LYS A 262 11.96 -10.09 19.11
CA LYS A 262 13.11 -10.43 19.95
C LYS A 262 13.54 -9.18 20.72
N LYS A 263 13.42 -9.21 22.05
CA LYS A 263 13.98 -8.15 22.91
C LYS A 263 15.49 -8.12 22.85
#